data_9770bdd1468867b29cc3f5081fc0d22a
#
_entry.id   9770bdd1468867b29cc3f5081fc0d22a
#
_cell.length_a   1.000
_cell.length_b   1.000
_cell.length_c   1.000
_cell.angle_alpha   90.00
_cell.angle_beta   90.00
_cell.angle_gamma   90.00
#
_symmetry.space_group_name_H-M   'P 1'
#
loop_
_entity.id
_entity.type
_entity.pdbx_description
1 polymer ?
#
loop_
_entity_poly.entity_id
_entity_poly.type
_entity_poly.pdbx_seq_one_letter_code
_entity_poly.pdbx_strand_id
1 'polypeptide(L)'
;LIDSGKVKNITEAVDEIGTADYLNSGAVELLKGLSGTDDLYDLPLGLNVEGFWYNKALFEQAGCEVPTTWDEFEEVLQKLSDAGIQPLTTGGSDKWGATRLINAYAVRTAGNDIMTKAADGEVPYTDEKLVAAADKIAEWAEKGYFGEGITTVDMNTAGSMLMSGKAAIFYNGSWFTQNLTDDSQNPAGEDGIGFFNIPVADESISSATSYSMNCGNILALDNDKYDEATGWFLKYFMENIGNVAMEDQGTVKGYTYDVAADDMDNYTKLVLDEIDKSTEGFAWWEAKMPSEISKTAQENVQPLLNGEMTGEEYMQSIQDVYDMQ
;
A
#
# COMPACT_ATOMS: atom_id res chain seq x y z
N LEU A 1 21.97 -9.32 -0.32
CA LEU A 1 22.38 -9.51 1.09
C LEU A 1 22.22 -10.96 1.53
N ILE A 2 21.14 -11.64 1.15
CA ILE A 2 20.89 -13.06 1.48
C ILE A 2 22.05 -13.93 0.94
N ASP A 3 22.38 -13.82 -0.35
CA ASP A 3 23.45 -14.59 -1.00
C ASP A 3 24.84 -14.37 -0.39
N SER A 4 25.04 -13.25 0.28
CA SER A 4 26.32 -12.95 0.97
C SER A 4 26.42 -13.59 2.36
N GLY A 5 25.36 -14.26 2.84
CA GLY A 5 25.29 -14.85 4.18
C GLY A 5 25.28 -13.86 5.34
N LYS A 6 25.02 -12.57 5.06
CA LYS A 6 25.01 -11.50 6.07
C LYS A 6 23.69 -11.40 6.83
N VAL A 7 22.62 -11.92 6.25
CA VAL A 7 21.28 -11.89 6.86
C VAL A 7 21.02 -13.24 7.54
N LYS A 8 20.53 -13.19 8.78
CA LYS A 8 20.15 -14.39 9.54
C LYS A 8 18.98 -15.08 8.86
N ASN A 9 19.08 -16.40 8.69
CA ASN A 9 17.93 -17.22 8.33
C ASN A 9 16.93 -17.21 9.48
N ILE A 10 15.79 -16.57 9.26
CA ILE A 10 14.73 -16.42 10.27
C ILE A 10 13.95 -17.72 10.45
N THR A 11 13.77 -18.53 9.38
CA THR A 11 13.14 -19.86 9.50
C THR A 11 13.87 -20.70 10.55
N GLU A 12 15.21 -20.79 10.45
CA GLU A 12 16.03 -21.51 11.43
C GLU A 12 15.96 -20.88 12.82
N ALA A 13 16.02 -19.53 12.90
CA ALA A 13 16.03 -18.83 14.18
C ALA A 13 14.72 -19.03 14.96
N VAL A 14 13.55 -18.93 14.30
CA VAL A 14 12.24 -19.10 14.97
C VAL A 14 11.98 -20.56 15.39
N ASP A 15 12.48 -21.52 14.61
CA ASP A 15 12.44 -22.95 14.98
C ASP A 15 13.31 -23.22 16.21
N GLU A 16 14.53 -22.66 16.27
CA GLU A 16 15.46 -22.82 17.39
C GLU A 16 14.89 -22.27 18.70
N ILE A 17 14.24 -21.08 18.65
CA ILE A 17 13.66 -20.44 19.84
C ILE A 17 12.20 -20.84 20.12
N GLY A 18 11.59 -21.66 19.23
CA GLY A 18 10.24 -22.20 19.37
C GLY A 18 9.13 -21.15 19.23
N THR A 19 9.24 -20.26 18.24
CA THR A 19 8.29 -19.14 18.02
C THR A 19 7.66 -19.11 16.63
N ALA A 20 7.86 -20.12 15.80
CA ALA A 20 7.30 -20.18 14.46
C ALA A 20 5.76 -19.99 14.44
N ASP A 21 5.05 -20.54 15.43
CA ASP A 21 3.59 -20.47 15.54
C ASP A 21 3.04 -19.05 15.81
N TYR A 22 3.90 -18.11 16.19
CA TYR A 22 3.49 -16.70 16.37
C TYR A 22 3.45 -15.91 15.07
N LEU A 23 4.04 -16.42 13.97
CA LEU A 23 4.01 -15.77 12.67
C LEU A 23 2.67 -16.04 11.95
N ASN A 24 2.11 -14.99 11.34
CA ASN A 24 0.96 -15.14 10.45
C ASN A 24 1.42 -15.76 9.12
N SER A 25 0.74 -16.82 8.67
CA SER A 25 1.11 -17.55 7.46
C SER A 25 1.07 -16.69 6.19
N GLY A 26 0.09 -15.77 6.07
CA GLY A 26 0.00 -14.86 4.93
C GLY A 26 1.17 -13.88 4.87
N ALA A 27 1.64 -13.38 6.02
CA ALA A 27 2.83 -12.54 6.08
C ALA A 27 4.11 -13.32 5.70
N VAL A 28 4.22 -14.57 6.16
CA VAL A 28 5.36 -15.44 5.79
C VAL A 28 5.39 -15.72 4.28
N GLU A 29 4.25 -16.07 3.69
CA GLU A 29 4.14 -16.33 2.25
C GLU A 29 4.49 -15.07 1.42
N LEU A 30 3.99 -13.91 1.83
CA LEU A 30 4.29 -12.64 1.16
C LEU A 30 5.80 -12.32 1.21
N LEU A 31 6.45 -12.45 2.37
CA LEU A 31 7.89 -12.17 2.51
C LEU A 31 8.75 -13.15 1.73
N LYS A 32 8.41 -14.44 1.74
CA LYS A 32 9.09 -15.45 0.91
C LYS A 32 8.92 -15.17 -0.59
N GLY A 33 7.73 -14.77 -1.02
CA GLY A 33 7.46 -14.36 -2.40
C GLY A 33 8.27 -13.13 -2.83
N LEU A 34 8.44 -12.15 -1.94
CA LEU A 34 9.24 -10.95 -2.20
C LEU A 34 10.73 -11.26 -2.30
N SER A 35 11.26 -12.10 -1.41
CA SER A 35 12.67 -12.51 -1.41
C SER A 35 13.01 -13.53 -2.50
N GLY A 36 12.01 -14.25 -3.01
CA GLY A 36 12.22 -15.36 -3.98
C GLY A 36 12.91 -16.57 -3.36
N THR A 37 12.73 -16.80 -2.05
CA THR A 37 13.38 -17.89 -1.30
C THR A 37 12.34 -18.75 -0.59
N ASP A 38 12.68 -20.03 -0.36
CA ASP A 38 11.85 -20.95 0.43
C ASP A 38 11.95 -20.68 1.94
N ASP A 39 13.03 -20.04 2.38
CA ASP A 39 13.27 -19.63 3.76
C ASP A 39 12.89 -18.17 4.00
N LEU A 40 12.54 -17.85 5.24
CA LEU A 40 12.28 -16.49 5.69
C LEU A 40 13.60 -15.84 6.13
N TYR A 41 13.88 -14.62 5.65
CA TYR A 41 15.06 -13.84 6.02
C TYR A 41 14.71 -12.50 6.69
N ASP A 42 13.43 -12.15 6.68
CA ASP A 42 12.90 -10.92 7.26
C ASP A 42 11.73 -11.23 8.19
N LEU A 43 11.53 -10.38 9.19
CA LEU A 43 10.37 -10.42 10.06
C LEU A 43 9.38 -9.32 9.64
N PRO A 44 8.08 -9.60 9.61
CA PRO A 44 7.08 -8.59 9.31
C PRO A 44 6.95 -7.58 10.45
N LEU A 45 6.74 -6.30 10.12
CA LEU A 45 6.27 -5.27 11.06
C LEU A 45 4.89 -4.72 10.68
N GLY A 46 4.20 -5.42 9.79
CA GLY A 46 2.84 -5.19 9.34
C GLY A 46 2.34 -6.38 8.54
N LEU A 47 1.04 -6.50 8.42
CA LEU A 47 0.35 -7.24 7.37
C LEU A 47 -0.76 -6.31 6.89
N ASN A 48 -0.46 -5.59 5.82
CA ASN A 48 -1.28 -4.49 5.37
C ASN A 48 -1.92 -4.79 4.03
N VAL A 49 -3.15 -4.33 3.87
CA VAL A 49 -3.81 -4.14 2.58
C VAL A 49 -3.74 -2.67 2.19
N GLU A 50 -3.58 -2.39 0.90
CA GLU A 50 -3.61 -1.03 0.35
C GLU A 50 -4.84 -0.85 -0.54
N GLY A 51 -5.46 0.32 -0.47
CA GLY A 51 -6.64 0.65 -1.24
C GLY A 51 -7.08 2.10 -1.01
N PHE A 52 -8.34 2.36 -1.23
CA PHE A 52 -8.92 3.70 -1.16
C PHE A 52 -9.73 3.87 0.13
N TRP A 53 -9.28 4.78 0.98
CA TRP A 53 -10.05 5.31 2.10
C TRP A 53 -10.95 6.43 1.60
N TYR A 54 -12.21 6.48 2.04
CA TYR A 54 -13.16 7.50 1.61
C TYR A 54 -13.97 8.08 2.75
N ASN A 55 -14.33 9.35 2.63
CA ASN A 55 -15.18 10.05 3.59
C ASN A 55 -16.65 9.78 3.25
N LYS A 56 -17.35 9.04 4.13
CA LYS A 56 -18.73 8.60 3.93
C LYS A 56 -19.70 9.78 3.79
N ALA A 57 -19.50 10.86 4.56
CA ALA A 57 -20.37 12.03 4.49
C ALA A 57 -20.25 12.77 3.15
N LEU A 58 -19.04 12.83 2.56
CA LEU A 58 -18.84 13.45 1.26
C LEU A 58 -19.41 12.59 0.12
N PHE A 59 -19.33 11.27 0.24
CA PHE A 59 -19.98 10.34 -0.70
C PHE A 59 -21.49 10.48 -0.65
N GLU A 60 -22.09 10.53 0.55
CA GLU A 60 -23.53 10.76 0.72
C GLU A 60 -23.95 12.12 0.14
N GLN A 61 -23.18 13.19 0.42
CA GLN A 61 -23.43 14.54 -0.11
C GLN A 61 -23.45 14.58 -1.64
N ALA A 62 -22.54 13.82 -2.31
CA ALA A 62 -22.44 13.76 -3.77
C ALA A 62 -23.37 12.68 -4.38
N GLY A 63 -24.07 11.90 -3.56
CA GLY A 63 -24.89 10.77 -4.05
C GLY A 63 -24.07 9.67 -4.71
N CYS A 64 -22.87 9.40 -4.15
CA CYS A 64 -21.97 8.35 -4.62
C CYS A 64 -22.15 7.06 -3.84
N GLU A 65 -22.08 5.94 -4.54
CA GLU A 65 -21.93 4.60 -3.96
C GLU A 65 -20.45 4.20 -4.03
N VAL A 66 -20.06 3.20 -3.23
CA VAL A 66 -18.70 2.65 -3.26
C VAL A 66 -18.47 1.93 -4.59
N PRO A 67 -17.46 2.34 -5.39
CA PRO A 67 -17.22 1.76 -6.70
C PRO A 67 -16.61 0.36 -6.58
N THR A 68 -17.02 -0.55 -7.48
CA THR A 68 -16.47 -1.90 -7.62
C THR A 68 -15.67 -2.06 -8.90
N THR A 69 -15.99 -1.24 -9.90
CA THR A 69 -15.28 -1.18 -11.18
C THR A 69 -14.57 0.14 -11.36
N TRP A 70 -13.57 0.15 -12.26
CA TRP A 70 -12.81 1.36 -12.55
C TRP A 70 -13.67 2.44 -13.22
N ASP A 71 -14.62 2.03 -14.07
CA ASP A 71 -15.56 2.96 -14.70
C ASP A 71 -16.45 3.64 -13.66
N GLU A 72 -16.98 2.89 -12.68
CA GLU A 72 -17.73 3.45 -11.55
C GLU A 72 -16.85 4.39 -10.71
N PHE A 73 -15.56 4.08 -10.55
CA PHE A 73 -14.63 4.96 -9.82
C PHE A 73 -14.43 6.30 -10.55
N GLU A 74 -14.24 6.29 -11.86
CA GLU A 74 -14.18 7.52 -12.67
C GLU A 74 -15.49 8.34 -12.56
N GLU A 75 -16.65 7.68 -12.56
CA GLU A 75 -17.94 8.34 -12.34
C GLU A 75 -18.02 8.99 -10.95
N VAL A 76 -17.52 8.32 -9.91
CA VAL A 76 -17.46 8.85 -8.53
C VAL A 76 -16.58 10.09 -8.49
N LEU A 77 -15.37 10.05 -9.09
CA LEU A 77 -14.47 11.20 -9.13
C LEU A 77 -15.13 12.40 -9.82
N GLN A 78 -15.83 12.18 -10.94
CA GLN A 78 -16.55 13.23 -11.66
C GLN A 78 -17.70 13.81 -10.83
N LYS A 79 -18.55 12.97 -10.20
CA LYS A 79 -19.67 13.41 -9.36
C LYS A 79 -19.19 14.24 -8.16
N LEU A 80 -18.11 13.83 -7.52
CA LEU A 80 -17.49 14.60 -6.43
C LEU A 80 -17.04 15.97 -6.93
N SER A 81 -16.34 16.02 -8.05
CA SER A 81 -15.88 17.26 -8.68
C SER A 81 -17.05 18.19 -9.05
N ASP A 82 -18.12 17.65 -9.66
CA ASP A 82 -19.32 18.41 -10.05
C ASP A 82 -20.06 18.95 -8.82
N ALA A 83 -19.97 18.28 -7.67
CA ALA A 83 -20.51 18.74 -6.39
C ALA A 83 -19.61 19.79 -5.70
N GLY A 84 -18.48 20.16 -6.29
CA GLY A 84 -17.50 21.10 -5.72
C GLY A 84 -16.70 20.49 -4.56
N ILE A 85 -16.61 19.18 -4.48
CA ILE A 85 -15.83 18.41 -3.50
C ILE A 85 -14.52 17.99 -4.17
N GLN A 86 -13.37 18.20 -3.51
CA GLN A 86 -12.10 17.68 -4.00
C GLN A 86 -12.15 16.14 -4.01
N PRO A 87 -12.05 15.47 -5.18
CA PRO A 87 -12.22 14.02 -5.26
C PRO A 87 -11.11 13.24 -4.55
N LEU A 88 -9.85 13.58 -4.82
CA LEU A 88 -8.67 12.83 -4.40
C LEU A 88 -7.70 13.68 -3.58
N THR A 89 -6.96 13.02 -2.71
CA THR A 89 -5.73 13.56 -2.11
C THR A 89 -4.65 12.49 -2.08
N THR A 90 -3.39 12.90 -2.04
CA THR A 90 -2.23 12.03 -1.90
C THR A 90 -1.03 12.79 -1.33
N GLY A 91 -0.02 12.09 -0.83
CA GLY A 91 1.24 12.68 -0.39
C GLY A 91 2.16 12.97 -1.56
N GLY A 92 1.86 14.01 -2.35
CA GLY A 92 2.68 14.39 -3.50
C GLY A 92 4.10 14.84 -3.14
N SER A 93 4.32 15.40 -1.92
CA SER A 93 5.67 15.72 -1.43
C SER A 93 6.47 14.50 -1.02
N ASP A 94 5.79 13.46 -0.49
CA ASP A 94 6.39 12.17 -0.17
C ASP A 94 6.58 11.29 -1.40
N LYS A 95 5.94 11.62 -2.52
CA LYS A 95 6.06 11.01 -3.86
C LYS A 95 5.51 9.60 -3.96
N TRP A 96 5.84 8.71 -3.01
CA TRP A 96 5.43 7.31 -3.04
C TRP A 96 3.90 7.12 -3.07
N GLY A 97 3.13 8.00 -2.43
CA GLY A 97 1.66 7.94 -2.48
C GLY A 97 1.11 8.14 -3.89
N ALA A 98 1.76 8.97 -4.72
CA ALA A 98 1.38 9.20 -6.10
C ALA A 98 1.79 8.03 -7.02
N THR A 99 2.97 7.43 -6.82
CA THR A 99 3.38 6.25 -7.60
C THR A 99 2.47 5.04 -7.33
N ARG A 100 1.89 4.93 -6.11
CA ARG A 100 0.89 3.91 -5.79
C ARG A 100 -0.39 4.04 -6.60
N LEU A 101 -0.82 5.25 -6.93
CA LEU A 101 -1.99 5.45 -7.79
C LEU A 101 -1.75 4.95 -9.22
N ILE A 102 -0.53 5.15 -9.77
CA ILE A 102 -0.13 4.57 -11.06
C ILE A 102 -0.21 3.05 -10.99
N ASN A 103 0.36 2.45 -9.92
CA ASN A 103 0.30 1.01 -9.68
C ASN A 103 -1.14 0.50 -9.61
N ALA A 104 -2.02 1.22 -8.91
CA ALA A 104 -3.42 0.82 -8.73
C ALA A 104 -4.14 0.59 -10.07
N TYR A 105 -3.89 1.45 -11.08
CA TYR A 105 -4.45 1.25 -12.42
C TYR A 105 -3.70 0.16 -13.20
N ALA A 106 -2.37 0.15 -13.14
CA ALA A 106 -1.54 -0.80 -13.89
C ALA A 106 -1.87 -2.25 -13.54
N VAL A 107 -2.01 -2.61 -12.26
CA VAL A 107 -2.33 -3.99 -11.84
C VAL A 107 -3.71 -4.44 -12.29
N ARG A 108 -4.66 -3.52 -12.43
CA ARG A 108 -6.02 -3.84 -12.87
C ARG A 108 -6.18 -3.94 -14.39
N THR A 109 -5.22 -3.40 -15.15
CA THR A 109 -5.25 -3.39 -16.63
C THR A 109 -4.19 -4.28 -17.27
N ALA A 110 -3.10 -4.58 -16.54
CA ALA A 110 -1.97 -5.34 -17.07
C ALA A 110 -1.66 -6.64 -16.31
N GLY A 111 -2.22 -6.79 -15.09
CA GLY A 111 -2.05 -7.97 -14.24
C GLY A 111 -1.30 -7.67 -12.93
N ASN A 112 -1.57 -8.48 -11.90
CA ASN A 112 -1.04 -8.28 -10.56
C ASN A 112 0.50 -8.35 -10.48
N ASP A 113 1.14 -8.99 -11.45
CA ASP A 113 2.58 -9.21 -11.53
C ASP A 113 3.30 -8.24 -12.49
N ILE A 114 2.58 -7.27 -13.08
CA ILE A 114 3.13 -6.37 -14.12
C ILE A 114 4.39 -5.64 -13.65
N MET A 115 4.41 -5.18 -12.38
CA MET A 115 5.56 -4.45 -11.85
C MET A 115 6.75 -5.37 -11.57
N THR A 116 6.51 -6.61 -11.17
CA THR A 116 7.55 -7.64 -11.05
C THR A 116 8.15 -7.94 -12.42
N LYS A 117 7.31 -8.15 -13.44
CA LYS A 117 7.76 -8.39 -14.83
C LYS A 117 8.58 -7.22 -15.38
N ALA A 118 8.19 -5.99 -15.09
CA ALA A 118 8.96 -4.83 -15.49
C ALA A 118 10.32 -4.75 -14.77
N ALA A 119 10.38 -5.01 -13.48
CA ALA A 119 11.61 -5.04 -12.71
C ALA A 119 12.57 -6.16 -13.17
N ASP A 120 12.03 -7.31 -13.58
CA ASP A 120 12.80 -8.46 -14.09
C ASP A 120 13.17 -8.31 -15.60
N GLY A 121 12.71 -7.23 -16.27
CA GLY A 121 12.98 -6.95 -17.67
C GLY A 121 12.18 -7.80 -18.67
N GLU A 122 11.15 -8.49 -18.22
CA GLU A 122 10.25 -9.27 -19.10
C GLU A 122 9.30 -8.35 -19.89
N VAL A 123 8.99 -7.19 -19.33
CA VAL A 123 8.15 -6.14 -19.92
C VAL A 123 8.89 -4.80 -19.79
N PRO A 124 9.01 -3.99 -20.85
CA PRO A 124 9.63 -2.67 -20.71
C PRO A 124 8.74 -1.74 -19.89
N TYR A 125 9.34 -0.79 -19.15
CA TYR A 125 8.57 0.25 -18.46
C TYR A 125 7.76 1.12 -19.42
N THR A 126 8.16 1.19 -20.69
CA THR A 126 7.43 1.87 -21.77
C THR A 126 6.30 1.03 -22.40
N ASP A 127 5.93 -0.11 -21.80
CA ASP A 127 4.74 -0.85 -22.24
C ASP A 127 3.49 0.03 -22.26
N GLU A 128 2.65 -0.12 -23.28
CA GLU A 128 1.47 0.74 -23.51
C GLU A 128 0.52 0.80 -22.30
N LYS A 129 0.40 -0.28 -21.53
CA LYS A 129 -0.47 -0.31 -20.35
C LYS A 129 0.13 0.41 -19.15
N LEU A 130 1.46 0.37 -19.01
CA LEU A 130 2.17 1.14 -17.98
C LEU A 130 2.15 2.64 -18.32
N VAL A 131 2.35 3.00 -19.58
CA VAL A 131 2.18 4.38 -20.06
C VAL A 131 0.75 4.87 -19.79
N ALA A 132 -0.26 4.08 -20.15
CA ALA A 132 -1.66 4.42 -19.90
C ALA A 132 -1.97 4.61 -18.40
N ALA A 133 -1.30 3.85 -17.53
CA ALA A 133 -1.46 4.03 -16.09
C ALA A 133 -0.88 5.36 -15.58
N ALA A 134 0.26 5.79 -16.10
CA ALA A 134 0.82 7.11 -15.79
C ALA A 134 -0.02 8.24 -16.38
N ASP A 135 -0.49 8.10 -17.64
CA ASP A 135 -1.37 9.07 -18.29
C ASP A 135 -2.70 9.23 -17.52
N LYS A 136 -3.23 8.16 -16.90
CA LYS A 136 -4.43 8.22 -16.09
C LYS A 136 -4.27 9.17 -14.89
N ILE A 137 -3.13 9.14 -14.25
CA ILE A 137 -2.85 10.01 -13.10
C ILE A 137 -2.61 11.46 -13.56
N ALA A 138 -1.94 11.66 -14.69
CA ALA A 138 -1.79 12.97 -15.31
C ALA A 138 -3.17 13.56 -15.70
N GLU A 139 -4.07 12.75 -16.26
CA GLU A 139 -5.46 13.15 -16.56
C GLU A 139 -6.22 13.62 -15.32
N TRP A 140 -6.11 12.91 -14.19
CA TRP A 140 -6.75 13.33 -12.94
C TRP A 140 -6.17 14.64 -12.39
N ALA A 141 -4.87 14.83 -12.53
CA ALA A 141 -4.22 16.09 -12.18
C ALA A 141 -4.70 17.25 -13.07
N GLU A 142 -4.80 17.06 -14.38
CA GLU A 142 -5.32 18.05 -15.34
C GLU A 142 -6.79 18.39 -15.05
N LYS A 143 -7.61 17.42 -14.67
CA LYS A 143 -9.00 17.63 -14.24
C LYS A 143 -9.12 18.32 -12.88
N GLY A 144 -8.01 18.56 -12.17
CA GLY A 144 -7.98 19.20 -10.86
C GLY A 144 -8.48 18.32 -9.71
N TYR A 145 -8.55 17.00 -9.89
CA TYR A 145 -9.09 16.09 -8.88
C TYR A 145 -8.26 16.06 -7.59
N PHE A 146 -6.98 16.39 -7.64
CA PHE A 146 -6.10 16.47 -6.46
C PHE A 146 -6.12 17.82 -5.76
N GLY A 147 -6.85 18.81 -6.29
CA GLY A 147 -6.81 20.19 -5.78
C GLY A 147 -5.48 20.91 -6.10
N GLU A 148 -5.36 22.15 -5.60
CA GLU A 148 -4.16 22.95 -5.85
C GLU A 148 -3.01 22.56 -4.92
N GLY A 149 -1.76 22.57 -5.45
CA GLY A 149 -0.54 22.41 -4.68
C GLY A 149 -0.29 21.00 -4.15
N ILE A 150 -0.85 19.98 -4.77
CA ILE A 150 -0.73 18.58 -4.33
C ILE A 150 0.72 18.13 -4.13
N THR A 151 1.67 18.63 -4.91
CA THR A 151 3.09 18.30 -4.80
C THR A 151 3.77 18.83 -3.51
N THR A 152 3.07 19.66 -2.74
CA THR A 152 3.51 20.15 -1.42
C THR A 152 2.82 19.47 -0.25
N VAL A 153 1.80 18.66 -0.50
CA VAL A 153 1.04 17.91 0.50
C VAL A 153 1.81 16.63 0.86
N ASP A 154 2.05 16.40 2.15
CA ASP A 154 2.60 15.14 2.66
C ASP A 154 1.48 14.14 3.00
N MET A 155 1.85 12.86 3.25
CA MET A 155 0.88 11.79 3.54
C MET A 155 0.06 12.07 4.81
N ASN A 156 0.64 12.70 5.84
CA ASN A 156 -0.08 13.03 7.07
C ASN A 156 -1.11 14.13 6.81
N THR A 157 -0.72 15.14 6.04
CA THR A 157 -1.62 16.22 5.61
C THR A 157 -2.74 15.66 4.73
N ALA A 158 -2.44 14.77 3.78
CA ALA A 158 -3.43 14.10 2.94
C ALA A 158 -4.44 13.29 3.77
N GLY A 159 -3.97 12.52 4.76
CA GLY A 159 -4.84 11.81 5.70
C GLY A 159 -5.74 12.77 6.50
N SER A 160 -5.19 13.89 6.97
CA SER A 160 -5.94 14.92 7.68
C SER A 160 -6.99 15.60 6.77
N MET A 161 -6.72 15.78 5.48
CA MET A 161 -7.68 16.29 4.50
C MET A 161 -8.87 15.34 4.33
N LEU A 162 -8.63 14.03 4.24
CA LEU A 162 -9.69 13.03 4.22
C LEU A 162 -10.54 13.08 5.48
N MET A 163 -9.92 12.96 6.65
CA MET A 163 -10.60 12.91 7.94
C MET A 163 -11.42 14.18 8.22
N SER A 164 -10.93 15.35 7.81
CA SER A 164 -11.61 16.64 7.98
C SER A 164 -12.64 16.97 6.88
N GLY A 165 -12.84 16.10 5.89
CA GLY A 165 -13.77 16.32 4.79
C GLY A 165 -13.33 17.40 3.78
N LYS A 166 -12.02 17.65 3.66
CA LYS A 166 -11.45 18.54 2.63
C LYS A 166 -11.20 17.82 1.31
N ALA A 167 -11.02 16.51 1.36
CA ALA A 167 -10.93 15.63 0.19
C ALA A 167 -11.74 14.37 0.45
N ALA A 168 -12.31 13.78 -0.59
CA ALA A 168 -13.24 12.68 -0.46
C ALA A 168 -12.54 11.30 -0.41
N ILE A 169 -11.42 11.14 -1.11
CA ILE A 169 -10.74 9.84 -1.28
C ILE A 169 -9.23 10.02 -1.10
N PHE A 170 -8.62 9.02 -0.41
CA PHE A 170 -7.19 8.95 -0.16
C PHE A 170 -6.70 7.51 -0.33
N TYR A 171 -5.76 7.28 -1.26
CA TYR A 171 -5.10 5.98 -1.37
C TYR A 171 -4.05 5.81 -0.29
N ASN A 172 -4.21 4.80 0.55
CA ASN A 172 -3.27 4.48 1.61
C ASN A 172 -3.46 3.04 2.08
N GLY A 173 -2.53 2.52 2.87
CA GLY A 173 -2.64 1.19 3.45
C GLY A 173 -3.36 1.17 4.80
N SER A 174 -3.62 -0.04 5.27
CA SER A 174 -4.34 -0.29 6.54
C SER A 174 -3.62 0.22 7.79
N TRP A 175 -2.33 0.58 7.73
CA TRP A 175 -1.63 1.29 8.81
C TRP A 175 -2.27 2.67 9.14
N PHE A 176 -3.08 3.21 8.25
CA PHE A 176 -3.80 4.47 8.46
C PHE A 176 -4.84 4.38 9.59
N THR A 177 -5.24 3.18 10.01
CA THR A 177 -6.11 2.97 11.17
C THR A 177 -5.57 3.66 12.43
N GLN A 178 -4.25 3.75 12.60
CA GLN A 178 -3.64 4.46 13.73
C GLN A 178 -4.07 5.94 13.83
N ASN A 179 -4.30 6.60 12.70
CA ASN A 179 -4.81 7.96 12.67
C ASN A 179 -6.32 8.02 12.85
N LEU A 180 -7.04 7.00 12.37
CA LEU A 180 -8.49 6.92 12.43
C LEU A 180 -9.01 6.60 13.83
N THR A 181 -8.26 5.83 14.62
CA THR A 181 -8.58 5.44 16.00
C THR A 181 -8.19 6.50 17.03
N ASP A 182 -7.42 7.53 16.64
CA ASP A 182 -7.07 8.64 17.50
C ASP A 182 -8.13 9.75 17.37
N ASP A 183 -9.04 9.82 18.34
CA ASP A 183 -10.11 10.81 18.42
C ASP A 183 -9.63 12.27 18.30
N SER A 184 -8.37 12.55 18.67
CA SER A 184 -7.78 13.87 18.55
C SER A 184 -7.41 14.25 17.11
N GLN A 185 -7.24 13.28 16.25
CA GLN A 185 -6.86 13.45 14.85
C GLN A 185 -8.04 13.25 13.89
N ASN A 186 -9.01 12.39 14.25
CA ASN A 186 -10.12 12.01 13.38
C ASN A 186 -11.45 12.71 13.70
N PRO A 187 -11.71 13.90 13.14
CA PRO A 187 -12.98 14.58 13.32
C PRO A 187 -14.17 13.89 12.63
N ALA A 188 -13.94 12.91 11.75
CA ALA A 188 -15.00 12.13 11.13
C ALA A 188 -15.63 11.10 12.11
N GLY A 189 -14.95 10.82 13.23
CA GLY A 189 -15.44 9.92 14.28
C GLY A 189 -15.25 8.45 13.96
N GLU A 190 -15.80 7.57 14.80
CA GLU A 190 -15.57 6.13 14.82
C GLU A 190 -16.02 5.35 13.55
N ASP A 191 -16.85 5.95 12.70
CA ASP A 191 -17.41 5.29 11.50
C ASP A 191 -17.52 6.24 10.29
N GLY A 192 -16.90 7.44 10.33
CA GLY A 192 -17.04 8.41 9.26
C GLY A 192 -16.19 8.15 8.01
N ILE A 193 -15.20 7.26 8.13
CA ILE A 193 -14.32 6.87 7.02
C ILE A 193 -14.59 5.41 6.66
N GLY A 194 -14.64 5.11 5.37
CA GLY A 194 -14.74 3.75 4.83
C GLY A 194 -13.51 3.38 4.03
N PHE A 195 -13.45 2.14 3.59
CA PHE A 195 -12.38 1.61 2.76
C PHE A 195 -12.97 0.77 1.63
N PHE A 196 -12.34 0.79 0.47
CA PHE A 196 -12.60 -0.15 -0.61
C PHE A 196 -11.31 -0.53 -1.33
N ASN A 197 -11.27 -1.78 -1.80
CA ASN A 197 -10.15 -2.29 -2.59
C ASN A 197 -10.02 -1.52 -3.92
N ILE A 198 -8.88 -1.62 -4.58
CA ILE A 198 -8.67 -1.07 -5.92
C ILE A 198 -9.75 -1.66 -6.85
N PRO A 199 -10.61 -0.81 -7.47
CA PRO A 199 -11.68 -1.28 -8.35
C PRO A 199 -11.17 -2.08 -9.54
N VAL A 200 -11.94 -3.04 -10.01
CA VAL A 200 -11.58 -3.90 -11.14
C VAL A 200 -11.77 -3.15 -12.45
N ALA A 201 -10.74 -3.15 -13.32
CA ALA A 201 -10.85 -2.63 -14.68
C ALA A 201 -11.24 -3.73 -15.69
N ASP A 202 -10.69 -4.93 -15.53
CA ASP A 202 -10.98 -6.11 -16.36
C ASP A 202 -10.91 -7.38 -15.50
N GLU A 203 -12.06 -8.03 -15.29
CA GLU A 203 -12.15 -9.25 -14.49
C GLU A 203 -11.35 -10.43 -15.07
N SER A 204 -11.02 -10.41 -16.35
CA SER A 204 -10.18 -11.44 -16.99
C SER A 204 -8.69 -11.26 -16.66
N ILE A 205 -8.31 -10.11 -16.14
CA ILE A 205 -6.92 -9.73 -15.81
C ILE A 205 -6.67 -9.80 -14.30
N SER A 206 -7.59 -9.25 -13.50
CA SER A 206 -7.41 -9.12 -12.05
C SER A 206 -8.73 -9.28 -11.31
N SER A 207 -8.71 -10.05 -10.22
CA SER A 207 -9.89 -10.33 -9.40
C SER A 207 -10.19 -9.20 -8.42
N ALA A 208 -11.47 -9.01 -8.06
CA ALA A 208 -11.90 -8.12 -6.99
C ALA A 208 -11.36 -8.54 -5.60
N THR A 209 -10.96 -9.81 -5.44
CA THR A 209 -10.37 -10.35 -4.20
C THR A 209 -8.84 -10.38 -4.22
N SER A 210 -8.19 -9.80 -5.23
CA SER A 210 -6.75 -9.55 -5.26
C SER A 210 -6.47 -8.20 -4.62
N TYR A 211 -5.53 -8.15 -3.67
CA TYR A 211 -5.19 -6.94 -2.91
C TYR A 211 -3.71 -6.57 -3.06
N SER A 212 -3.43 -5.26 -3.15
CA SER A 212 -2.08 -4.77 -2.90
C SER A 212 -1.75 -4.98 -1.43
N MET A 213 -0.67 -5.72 -1.15
CA MET A 213 -0.30 -6.10 0.22
C MET A 213 1.17 -5.85 0.50
N ASN A 214 1.48 -5.56 1.77
CA ASN A 214 2.85 -5.45 2.24
C ASN A 214 2.99 -5.86 3.71
N CYS A 215 4.23 -6.14 4.13
CA CYS A 215 4.56 -6.46 5.51
C CYS A 215 5.08 -5.27 6.32
N GLY A 216 4.77 -4.05 5.89
CA GLY A 216 5.27 -2.81 6.50
C GLY A 216 6.79 -2.66 6.30
N ASN A 217 7.43 -1.97 7.22
CA ASN A 217 8.88 -2.03 7.33
C ASN A 217 9.27 -3.43 7.81
N ILE A 218 10.19 -4.08 7.12
CA ILE A 218 10.68 -5.41 7.47
C ILE A 218 11.91 -5.31 8.35
N LEU A 219 12.10 -6.30 9.23
CA LEU A 219 13.24 -6.38 10.13
C LEU A 219 14.16 -7.54 9.73
N ALA A 220 15.33 -7.21 9.17
CA ALA A 220 16.40 -8.16 8.94
C ALA A 220 17.40 -8.16 10.11
N LEU A 221 17.90 -9.33 10.47
CA LEU A 221 18.92 -9.50 11.50
C LEU A 221 20.30 -9.78 10.88
N ASP A 222 21.34 -9.14 11.41
CA ASP A 222 22.72 -9.39 11.01
C ASP A 222 23.15 -10.77 11.53
N ASN A 223 23.49 -11.67 10.62
CA ASN A 223 23.85 -13.04 10.95
C ASN A 223 25.11 -13.13 11.83
N ASP A 224 26.08 -12.24 11.62
CA ASP A 224 27.34 -12.22 12.40
C ASP A 224 27.13 -11.70 13.84
N LYS A 225 25.99 -11.04 14.11
CA LYS A 225 25.66 -10.45 15.42
C LYS A 225 24.54 -11.18 16.14
N TYR A 226 23.95 -12.20 15.51
CA TYR A 226 22.91 -12.99 16.15
C TYR A 226 23.53 -13.88 17.25
N ASP A 227 23.13 -13.66 18.49
CA ASP A 227 23.59 -14.37 19.68
C ASP A 227 22.41 -14.80 20.57
N GLU A 228 22.71 -15.43 21.70
CA GLU A 228 21.70 -15.90 22.66
C GLU A 228 20.82 -14.75 23.19
N ALA A 229 21.39 -13.57 23.39
CA ALA A 229 20.63 -12.39 23.87
C ALA A 229 19.68 -11.87 22.79
N THR A 230 20.10 -11.86 21.53
CA THR A 230 19.28 -11.52 20.38
C THR A 230 18.13 -12.54 20.23
N GLY A 231 18.43 -13.84 20.36
CA GLY A 231 17.41 -14.90 20.32
C GLY A 231 16.36 -14.76 21.44
N TRP A 232 16.81 -14.43 22.67
CA TRP A 232 15.91 -14.15 23.79
C TRP A 232 15.01 -12.93 23.53
N PHE A 233 15.60 -11.84 23.01
CA PHE A 233 14.83 -10.65 22.66
C PHE A 233 13.83 -10.95 21.54
N LEU A 234 14.25 -11.67 20.49
CA LEU A 234 13.39 -12.08 19.40
C LEU A 234 12.18 -12.90 19.90
N LYS A 235 12.43 -13.86 20.78
CA LYS A 235 11.37 -14.65 21.40
C LYS A 235 10.37 -13.77 22.13
N TYR A 236 10.84 -12.92 23.03
CA TYR A 236 9.98 -12.00 23.77
C TYR A 236 9.18 -11.07 22.85
N PHE A 237 9.83 -10.55 21.82
CA PHE A 237 9.19 -9.68 20.81
C PHE A 237 8.04 -10.41 20.10
N MET A 238 8.30 -11.60 19.56
CA MET A 238 7.30 -12.36 18.79
C MET A 238 6.11 -12.83 19.64
N GLU A 239 6.36 -13.20 20.90
CA GLU A 239 5.32 -13.61 21.84
C GLU A 239 4.36 -12.46 22.24
N ASN A 240 4.76 -11.19 22.05
CA ASN A 240 3.99 -10.06 22.56
C ASN A 240 3.51 -9.08 21.48
N ILE A 241 4.25 -8.93 20.38
CA ILE A 241 4.01 -7.82 19.41
C ILE A 241 2.61 -7.85 18.80
N GLY A 242 2.04 -9.05 18.55
CA GLY A 242 0.72 -9.18 17.97
C GLY A 242 -0.36 -8.56 18.87
N ASN A 243 -0.40 -8.94 20.13
CA ASN A 243 -1.37 -8.42 21.10
C ASN A 243 -1.16 -6.92 21.37
N VAL A 244 0.07 -6.50 21.66
CA VAL A 244 0.38 -5.09 21.92
C VAL A 244 -0.04 -4.18 20.74
N ALA A 245 0.21 -4.60 19.52
CA ALA A 245 -0.15 -3.80 18.35
C ALA A 245 -1.67 -3.74 18.12
N MET A 246 -2.39 -4.82 18.38
CA MET A 246 -3.85 -4.84 18.28
C MET A 246 -4.51 -4.02 19.38
N GLU A 247 -4.05 -4.15 20.64
CA GLU A 247 -4.61 -3.45 21.80
C GLU A 247 -4.32 -1.94 21.77
N ASP A 248 -3.09 -1.54 21.43
CA ASP A 248 -2.65 -0.15 21.50
C ASP A 248 -2.90 0.65 20.22
N GLN A 249 -2.90 0.00 19.04
CA GLN A 249 -2.89 0.66 17.74
C GLN A 249 -3.96 0.16 16.77
N GLY A 250 -4.67 -0.92 17.09
CA GLY A 250 -5.61 -1.54 16.16
C GLY A 250 -4.96 -1.99 14.84
N THR A 251 -3.67 -2.41 14.87
CA THR A 251 -2.92 -2.76 13.66
C THR A 251 -2.45 -4.20 13.63
N VAL A 252 -2.54 -4.82 12.45
CA VAL A 252 -2.02 -6.18 12.20
C VAL A 252 -0.54 -6.10 11.87
N LYS A 253 0.31 -6.77 12.66
CA LYS A 253 1.78 -6.73 12.49
C LYS A 253 2.37 -7.97 11.80
N GLY A 254 1.54 -8.88 11.32
CA GLY A 254 2.02 -10.14 10.73
C GLY A 254 2.36 -11.21 11.78
N TYR A 255 1.85 -11.06 12.99
CA TYR A 255 1.91 -12.02 14.09
C TYR A 255 0.52 -12.41 14.56
N THR A 256 0.41 -13.57 15.20
CA THR A 256 -0.82 -14.01 15.85
C THR A 256 -1.13 -13.11 17.06
N TYR A 257 -2.41 -12.94 17.35
CA TYR A 257 -2.91 -12.17 18.49
C TYR A 257 -4.14 -12.88 19.10
N ASP A 258 -4.43 -12.57 20.37
CA ASP A 258 -5.57 -13.09 21.10
C ASP A 258 -6.36 -11.90 21.72
N VAL A 259 -6.93 -11.08 20.81
CA VAL A 259 -7.78 -9.94 21.17
C VAL A 259 -9.17 -10.25 20.67
N ALA A 260 -10.17 -10.16 21.56
CA ALA A 260 -11.55 -10.45 21.21
C ALA A 260 -12.09 -9.42 20.20
N ALA A 261 -12.85 -9.88 19.20
CA ALA A 261 -13.41 -8.98 18.17
C ALA A 261 -14.29 -7.87 18.78
N ASP A 262 -14.98 -8.11 19.90
CA ASP A 262 -15.81 -7.11 20.58
C ASP A 262 -14.98 -5.96 21.20
N ASP A 263 -13.71 -6.21 21.49
CA ASP A 263 -12.80 -5.21 22.08
C ASP A 263 -12.06 -4.36 21.01
N MET A 264 -12.22 -4.67 19.72
CA MET A 264 -11.62 -3.93 18.63
C MET A 264 -12.48 -2.74 18.20
N ASP A 265 -11.84 -1.66 17.76
CA ASP A 265 -12.52 -0.53 17.13
C ASP A 265 -13.08 -0.88 15.73
N ASN A 266 -13.94 0.00 15.19
CA ASN A 266 -14.59 -0.25 13.91
C ASN A 266 -13.62 -0.26 12.72
N TYR A 267 -12.55 0.53 12.75
CA TYR A 267 -11.58 0.59 11.65
C TYR A 267 -10.67 -0.63 11.63
N THR A 268 -10.31 -1.14 12.80
CA THR A 268 -9.59 -2.42 12.93
C THR A 268 -10.43 -3.57 12.37
N LYS A 269 -11.70 -3.65 12.74
CA LYS A 269 -12.65 -4.65 12.19
C LYS A 269 -12.77 -4.54 10.67
N LEU A 270 -12.89 -3.32 10.15
CA LEU A 270 -12.96 -3.06 8.71
C LEU A 270 -11.73 -3.61 7.98
N VAL A 271 -10.53 -3.36 8.50
CA VAL A 271 -9.27 -3.84 7.91
C VAL A 271 -9.17 -5.36 7.97
N LEU A 272 -9.54 -5.98 9.09
CA LEU A 272 -9.55 -7.45 9.22
C LEU A 272 -10.52 -8.09 8.21
N ASP A 273 -11.70 -7.52 8.04
CA ASP A 273 -12.67 -7.97 7.04
C ASP A 273 -12.12 -7.89 5.62
N GLU A 274 -11.32 -6.86 5.31
CA GLU A 274 -10.67 -6.73 3.99
C GLU A 274 -9.52 -7.74 3.81
N ILE A 275 -8.73 -7.99 4.85
CA ILE A 275 -7.69 -9.03 4.83
C ILE A 275 -8.34 -10.41 4.61
N ASP A 276 -9.44 -10.70 5.29
CA ASP A 276 -10.15 -11.97 5.18
C ASP A 276 -10.80 -12.19 3.79
N LYS A 277 -11.18 -11.12 3.09
CA LYS A 277 -11.67 -11.17 1.70
C LYS A 277 -10.56 -11.45 0.70
N SER A 278 -9.30 -11.19 1.07
CA SER A 278 -8.17 -11.35 0.16
C SER A 278 -7.90 -12.83 -0.12
N THR A 279 -7.95 -13.19 -1.39
CA THR A 279 -7.57 -14.55 -1.88
C THR A 279 -6.20 -14.55 -2.55
N GLU A 280 -5.66 -13.37 -2.84
CA GLU A 280 -4.38 -13.18 -3.50
C GLU A 280 -3.79 -11.83 -3.10
N GLY A 281 -2.55 -11.82 -2.64
CA GLY A 281 -1.77 -10.62 -2.38
C GLY A 281 -0.78 -10.36 -3.51
N PHE A 282 -0.65 -9.11 -3.95
CA PHE A 282 0.39 -8.70 -4.90
C PHE A 282 1.22 -7.53 -4.35
N ALA A 283 2.45 -7.44 -4.83
CA ALA A 283 3.39 -6.44 -4.38
C ALA A 283 3.06 -5.05 -4.96
N TRP A 284 3.48 -4.02 -4.24
CA TRP A 284 3.35 -2.63 -4.66
C TRP A 284 4.42 -2.24 -5.70
N TRP A 285 4.23 -1.04 -6.27
CA TRP A 285 5.03 -0.47 -7.36
C TRP A 285 6.54 -0.68 -7.22
N GLU A 286 7.12 -0.27 -6.10
CA GLU A 286 8.57 -0.26 -5.92
C GLU A 286 9.15 -1.53 -5.30
N ALA A 287 8.31 -2.53 -4.97
CA ALA A 287 8.72 -3.69 -4.16
C ALA A 287 9.95 -4.45 -4.68
N LYS A 288 10.08 -4.54 -5.99
CA LYS A 288 11.21 -5.22 -6.65
C LYS A 288 12.08 -4.30 -7.51
N MET A 289 11.77 -3.01 -7.55
CA MET A 289 12.58 -2.06 -8.32
C MET A 289 13.97 -1.88 -7.67
N PRO A 290 15.05 -1.91 -8.46
CA PRO A 290 16.34 -1.40 -8.02
C PRO A 290 16.24 0.04 -7.51
N SER A 291 17.06 0.39 -6.52
CA SER A 291 16.94 1.68 -5.81
C SER A 291 16.99 2.91 -6.73
N GLU A 292 17.83 2.90 -7.76
CA GLU A 292 17.94 4.03 -8.69
C GLU A 292 16.69 4.18 -9.57
N ILE A 293 16.07 3.06 -9.97
CA ILE A 293 14.82 3.06 -10.74
C ILE A 293 13.67 3.58 -9.89
N SER A 294 13.52 3.05 -8.66
CA SER A 294 12.52 3.51 -7.69
C SER A 294 12.66 5.00 -7.39
N LYS A 295 13.89 5.48 -7.20
CA LYS A 295 14.20 6.89 -6.98
C LYS A 295 13.74 7.74 -8.17
N THR A 296 14.06 7.34 -9.41
CA THR A 296 13.65 8.07 -10.62
C THR A 296 12.13 8.12 -10.74
N ALA A 297 11.43 7.00 -10.52
CA ALA A 297 9.98 6.94 -10.52
C ALA A 297 9.37 7.94 -9.51
N GLN A 298 9.91 7.99 -8.30
CA GLN A 298 9.45 8.92 -7.26
C GLN A 298 9.81 10.37 -7.56
N GLU A 299 11.00 10.67 -8.10
CA GLU A 299 11.39 12.05 -8.42
C GLU A 299 10.55 12.65 -9.55
N ASN A 300 10.20 11.85 -10.55
CA ASN A 300 9.48 12.32 -11.74
C ASN A 300 7.95 12.29 -11.59
N VAL A 301 7.40 11.73 -10.52
CA VAL A 301 5.94 11.76 -10.29
C VAL A 301 5.42 13.17 -9.98
N GLN A 302 6.23 14.05 -9.41
CA GLN A 302 5.84 15.44 -9.16
C GLN A 302 5.67 16.26 -10.46
N PRO A 303 6.61 16.25 -11.42
CA PRO A 303 6.39 16.82 -12.76
C PRO A 303 5.15 16.23 -13.47
N LEU A 304 4.90 14.92 -13.33
CA LEU A 304 3.70 14.29 -13.88
C LEU A 304 2.42 14.88 -13.26
N LEU A 305 2.37 15.01 -11.92
CA LEU A 305 1.24 15.62 -11.20
C LEU A 305 1.04 17.11 -11.48
N ASN A 306 2.09 17.82 -11.90
CA ASN A 306 2.02 19.23 -12.27
C ASN A 306 1.67 19.45 -13.76
N GLY A 307 1.54 18.38 -14.56
CA GLY A 307 1.33 18.49 -16.02
C GLY A 307 2.56 18.96 -16.80
N GLU A 308 3.75 18.84 -16.20
CA GLU A 308 5.05 19.19 -16.79
C GLU A 308 5.69 18.02 -17.56
N MET A 309 5.08 16.82 -17.43
CA MET A 309 5.54 15.56 -18.01
C MET A 309 4.34 14.71 -18.42
N THR A 310 4.39 14.07 -19.58
CA THR A 310 3.39 13.08 -20.00
C THR A 310 3.66 11.72 -19.37
N GLY A 311 2.68 10.81 -19.39
CA GLY A 311 2.87 9.43 -18.93
C GLY A 311 3.95 8.70 -19.76
N GLU A 312 4.03 8.95 -21.08
CA GLU A 312 5.08 8.39 -21.92
C GLU A 312 6.48 8.89 -21.51
N GLU A 313 6.65 10.20 -21.29
CA GLU A 313 7.92 10.79 -20.83
C GLU A 313 8.30 10.27 -19.44
N TYR A 314 7.32 10.11 -18.54
CA TYR A 314 7.52 9.57 -17.23
C TYR A 314 8.05 8.12 -17.28
N MET A 315 7.37 7.25 -18.02
CA MET A 315 7.77 5.86 -18.16
C MET A 315 9.07 5.70 -18.94
N GLN A 316 9.32 6.53 -19.95
CA GLN A 316 10.60 6.56 -20.65
C GLN A 316 11.76 6.93 -19.73
N SER A 317 11.57 7.89 -18.82
CA SER A 317 12.60 8.25 -17.84
C SER A 317 13.01 7.10 -16.91
N ILE A 318 12.05 6.23 -16.57
CA ILE A 318 12.28 5.03 -15.76
C ILE A 318 13.03 3.98 -16.61
N GLN A 319 12.59 3.77 -17.86
CA GLN A 319 13.23 2.84 -18.79
C GLN A 319 14.69 3.23 -19.07
N ASP A 320 14.97 4.50 -19.27
CA ASP A 320 16.33 4.99 -19.54
C ASP A 320 17.31 4.64 -18.39
N VAL A 321 16.84 4.71 -17.13
CA VAL A 321 17.66 4.31 -15.98
C VAL A 321 17.81 2.80 -15.90
N TYR A 322 16.76 2.05 -16.24
CA TYR A 322 16.83 0.59 -16.32
C TYR A 322 17.88 0.12 -17.35
N ASP A 323 17.88 0.73 -18.54
CA ASP A 323 18.79 0.38 -19.63
C ASP A 323 20.27 0.73 -19.35
N MET A 324 20.55 1.55 -18.33
CA MET A 324 21.91 1.93 -17.89
C MET A 324 22.52 0.93 -16.88
N GLN A 325 21.74 -0.04 -16.36
CA GLN A 325 22.21 -1.02 -15.39
C GLN A 325 22.85 -2.25 -16.07
#